data_2c7860ea81aee19538dfa550ccbf4cfd
#
_entry.id   2c7860ea81aee19538dfa550ccbf4cfd
#
_cell.length_a   1.000
_cell.length_b   1.000
_cell.length_c   1.000
_cell.angle_alpha   90.00
_cell.angle_beta   90.00
_cell.angle_gamma   90.00
#
_symmetry.space_group_name_H-M   'P 1'
#
loop_
_entity.id
_entity.type
_entity.pdbx_description
1 polymer ?
#
loop_
_entity_poly.entity_id
_entity_poly.type
_entity_poly.pdbx_seq_one_letter_code
_entity_poly.pdbx_strand_id
1 'polypeptide(L)'
;MRRAALLTLLLAVLAGAAAAQSSVSSKPQGPASGTKPGAVSDDKTEDCGCEQKAPADVLAIVNGIKIPTREIDDVIKARVEELKKQIIDARKQELMLEINTKLIDEEAKKRNTTSTRLLDVEVVAKVKDPTEEEAKAFYDQNRSRIQGEFNDVKKDLIVYLRKGREREEALKYAEKLRAQGQVKMLVTEVTPPETPADRARVLATVNGQNITSAEVEDFLRPMIFNMQDEVYKLRKTQLDLRINDLLLEQEAQKRKLTARALLDAEVSPLIKKVTEEDARLYYENNKDRMNGSFEQLKLRIIDYMQRSQEENVEKSFAERLRRGASIQTFLMPPEQPVYSISTEDRPSRGRTDAPVTIIEFTDYQCPSCAYTQPIVEDVLKEYGDRLRLVVRNFPLDQHENAFKAAEAAEAAREQGKYWEYITILFHNQSALGPDKLKEYASQVGLDRSRFDAALDSGKFADRVQRDIQDGMKLGIDSTPTLFVNGRKMTEQKNHDSIKAAVDSALKDAASPKDSK
;
A
#
# COMPACT_ATOMS: atom_id res chain seq x y z
N MET A 1 10.49 -19.91 -3.50
CA MET A 1 11.82 -19.86 -2.90
C MET A 1 12.85 -19.01 -3.65
N ARG A 2 12.67 -18.70 -4.94
CA ARG A 2 13.78 -18.31 -5.83
C ARG A 2 14.04 -16.81 -5.98
N ARG A 3 13.04 -15.95 -5.87
CA ARG A 3 13.16 -14.49 -6.11
C ARG A 3 13.45 -13.63 -4.86
N ALA A 4 13.11 -14.09 -3.67
CA ALA A 4 13.06 -13.20 -2.53
C ALA A 4 14.41 -12.90 -1.89
N ALA A 5 15.34 -13.85 -1.85
CA ALA A 5 16.68 -13.54 -1.33
C ALA A 5 17.38 -12.48 -2.19
N LEU A 6 17.11 -12.46 -3.50
CA LEU A 6 17.56 -11.40 -4.40
C LEU A 6 16.71 -10.13 -4.29
N LEU A 7 15.36 -10.30 -4.18
CA LEU A 7 14.44 -9.18 -4.03
C LEU A 7 14.73 -8.37 -2.78
N THR A 8 14.96 -8.98 -1.64
CA THR A 8 15.32 -8.26 -0.40
C THR A 8 16.67 -7.56 -0.49
N LEU A 9 17.64 -8.14 -1.20
CA LEU A 9 18.95 -7.53 -1.41
C LEU A 9 18.99 -6.49 -2.53
N LEU A 10 18.16 -6.63 -3.58
CA LEU A 10 18.19 -5.76 -4.77
C LEU A 10 17.02 -4.77 -4.86
N LEU A 11 15.84 -5.07 -4.28
CA LEU A 11 14.63 -4.19 -4.34
C LEU A 11 14.73 -2.92 -3.49
N ALA A 12 15.59 -2.83 -2.51
CA ALA A 12 15.78 -1.58 -1.79
C ALA A 12 16.34 -0.42 -2.66
N VAL A 13 16.58 -0.63 -3.95
CA VAL A 13 16.86 0.44 -4.92
C VAL A 13 15.59 1.23 -5.26
N LEU A 14 14.42 0.59 -5.27
CA LEU A 14 13.13 1.28 -5.51
C LEU A 14 12.64 2.05 -4.28
N ALA A 15 12.87 1.53 -3.07
CA ALA A 15 12.48 2.20 -1.83
C ALA A 15 13.35 3.43 -1.50
N GLY A 16 14.60 3.47 -1.94
CA GLY A 16 15.51 4.60 -1.70
C GLY A 16 15.11 5.89 -2.43
N ALA A 17 14.44 5.80 -3.58
CA ALA A 17 13.95 6.96 -4.32
C ALA A 17 12.58 7.47 -3.78
N ALA A 18 11.75 6.59 -3.24
CA ALA A 18 10.45 6.94 -2.66
C ALA A 18 10.56 7.47 -1.22
N ALA A 19 11.51 6.97 -0.43
CA ALA A 19 11.72 7.43 0.95
C ALA A 19 12.28 8.87 1.06
N ALA A 20 12.90 9.38 0.00
CA ALA A 20 13.40 10.76 -0.03
C ALA A 20 12.30 11.82 -0.24
N GLN A 21 11.08 11.41 -0.61
CA GLN A 21 9.97 12.33 -0.91
C GLN A 21 8.78 12.22 0.05
N SER A 22 8.73 11.25 0.96
CA SER A 22 7.59 11.04 1.87
C SER A 22 7.65 11.81 3.19
N SER A 23 8.57 12.75 3.38
CA SER A 23 8.64 13.61 4.57
C SER A 23 7.89 14.94 4.45
N VAL A 24 6.91 15.04 3.55
CA VAL A 24 6.05 16.22 3.47
C VAL A 24 4.67 15.88 4.04
N SER A 25 4.47 16.36 5.27
CA SER A 25 3.19 16.69 5.88
C SER A 25 2.17 15.55 6.08
N SER A 26 2.28 14.87 7.23
CA SER A 26 1.10 14.31 7.88
C SER A 26 0.17 15.46 8.29
N LYS A 27 -0.89 15.72 7.51
CA LYS A 27 -1.99 16.57 7.94
C LYS A 27 -2.60 15.97 9.23
N PRO A 28 -2.80 16.74 10.28
CA PRO A 28 -3.58 16.26 11.41
C PRO A 28 -5.04 16.07 10.94
N GLN A 29 -5.53 14.85 11.03
CA GLN A 29 -6.96 14.60 10.86
C GLN A 29 -7.70 15.19 12.05
N GLY A 30 -8.62 16.13 11.79
CA GLY A 30 -9.54 16.68 12.76
C GLY A 30 -10.50 15.62 13.28
N PRO A 31 -11.08 15.79 14.49
CA PRO A 31 -12.00 14.84 15.06
C PRO A 31 -13.28 14.76 14.21
N ALA A 32 -13.66 13.53 13.86
CA ALA A 32 -14.95 13.26 13.26
C ALA A 32 -16.07 13.63 14.24
N SER A 33 -16.78 14.69 13.96
CA SER A 33 -18.06 14.97 14.64
C SER A 33 -19.11 14.05 14.02
N GLY A 34 -19.62 13.13 14.84
CA GLY A 34 -20.70 12.26 14.46
C GLY A 34 -22.01 13.05 14.23
N THR A 35 -22.43 13.12 12.99
CA THR A 35 -23.82 13.41 12.62
C THR A 35 -24.36 12.20 11.88
N LYS A 36 -25.38 11.61 12.46
CA LYS A 36 -26.15 10.50 11.86
C LYS A 36 -26.68 10.92 10.50
N PRO A 37 -26.57 10.09 9.46
CA PRO A 37 -27.29 10.34 8.20
C PRO A 37 -28.78 10.10 8.44
N GLY A 38 -29.57 11.13 8.16
CA GLY A 38 -31.01 11.01 8.05
C GLY A 38 -31.39 10.11 6.87
N ALA A 39 -32.40 9.29 7.09
CA ALA A 39 -32.97 8.43 6.07
C ALA A 39 -33.41 9.25 4.85
N VAL A 40 -32.83 8.93 3.69
CA VAL A 40 -33.31 9.42 2.39
C VAL A 40 -34.43 8.50 1.93
N SER A 41 -35.59 9.07 1.75
CA SER A 41 -36.80 8.41 1.19
C SER A 41 -36.52 7.97 -0.25
N ASP A 42 -36.86 6.71 -0.55
CA ASP A 42 -36.97 6.18 -1.89
C ASP A 42 -37.97 7.00 -2.72
N ASP A 43 -37.47 7.84 -3.61
CA ASP A 43 -38.27 8.40 -4.69
C ASP A 43 -37.91 7.63 -5.97
N LYS A 44 -38.88 6.85 -6.44
CA LYS A 44 -38.80 6.07 -7.67
C LYS A 44 -38.77 7.06 -8.86
N THR A 45 -37.58 7.33 -9.38
CA THR A 45 -37.46 7.88 -10.71
C THR A 45 -37.38 6.74 -11.70
N GLU A 46 -38.32 6.71 -12.62
CA GLU A 46 -38.42 5.80 -13.74
C GLU A 46 -37.11 5.83 -14.57
N ASP A 47 -36.52 4.66 -14.72
CA ASP A 47 -35.34 4.36 -15.50
C ASP A 47 -35.65 4.56 -17.00
N CYS A 48 -35.35 5.74 -17.52
CA CYS A 48 -35.23 5.97 -18.95
C CYS A 48 -33.84 5.45 -19.39
N GLY A 49 -33.78 4.21 -19.85
CA GLY A 49 -32.61 3.55 -20.41
C GLY A 49 -31.97 4.27 -21.58
N CYS A 50 -31.22 5.33 -21.31
CA CYS A 50 -30.27 5.96 -22.21
C CYS A 50 -28.94 6.05 -21.48
N GLU A 51 -28.13 4.99 -21.52
CA GLU A 51 -26.71 5.10 -21.28
C GLU A 51 -26.13 6.09 -22.30
N GLN A 52 -26.03 7.35 -21.90
CA GLN A 52 -25.29 8.34 -22.70
C GLN A 52 -23.83 7.97 -22.65
N LYS A 53 -23.37 7.37 -23.76
CA LYS A 53 -21.96 7.05 -23.98
C LYS A 53 -21.17 8.34 -23.74
N ALA A 54 -20.20 8.28 -22.80
CA ALA A 54 -19.35 9.43 -22.49
C ALA A 54 -18.82 10.06 -23.80
N PRO A 55 -18.94 11.39 -23.99
CA PRO A 55 -18.36 12.04 -25.17
C PRO A 55 -16.85 11.81 -25.18
N ALA A 56 -16.28 11.49 -26.34
CA ALA A 56 -14.84 11.35 -26.46
C ALA A 56 -14.13 12.62 -25.98
N ASP A 57 -13.06 12.47 -25.20
CA ASP A 57 -12.20 13.54 -24.70
C ASP A 57 -12.87 14.59 -23.78
N VAL A 58 -13.97 14.24 -23.10
CA VAL A 58 -14.65 15.10 -22.12
C VAL A 58 -14.64 14.46 -20.75
N LEU A 59 -14.17 15.18 -19.72
CA LEU A 59 -14.13 14.70 -18.33
C LEU A 59 -15.38 15.07 -17.54
N ALA A 60 -16.02 16.20 -17.87
CA ALA A 60 -17.29 16.61 -17.27
C ALA A 60 -18.10 17.53 -18.17
N ILE A 61 -19.41 17.64 -17.89
CA ILE A 61 -20.32 18.63 -18.45
C ILE A 61 -20.97 19.36 -17.27
N VAL A 62 -20.86 20.70 -17.23
CA VAL A 62 -21.38 21.55 -16.16
C VAL A 62 -22.32 22.57 -16.76
N ASN A 63 -23.63 22.50 -16.46
CA ASN A 63 -24.64 23.36 -17.05
C ASN A 63 -24.56 23.46 -18.58
N GLY A 64 -24.26 22.33 -19.24
CA GLY A 64 -24.09 22.24 -20.70
C GLY A 64 -22.70 22.62 -21.24
N ILE A 65 -21.80 23.15 -20.42
CA ILE A 65 -20.41 23.46 -20.80
C ILE A 65 -19.54 22.24 -20.59
N LYS A 66 -18.79 21.84 -21.63
CA LYS A 66 -17.89 20.71 -21.62
C LYS A 66 -16.52 21.09 -21.05
N ILE A 67 -15.98 20.28 -20.16
CA ILE A 67 -14.58 20.35 -19.70
C ILE A 67 -13.81 19.24 -20.42
N PRO A 68 -12.95 19.58 -21.40
CA PRO A 68 -12.22 18.58 -22.16
C PRO A 68 -11.05 18.00 -21.35
N THR A 69 -10.68 16.75 -21.63
CA THR A 69 -9.56 16.03 -20.99
C THR A 69 -8.27 16.83 -21.07
N ARG A 70 -7.99 17.43 -22.23
CA ARG A 70 -6.76 18.19 -22.46
C ARG A 70 -6.60 19.37 -21.51
N GLU A 71 -7.68 20.07 -21.17
CA GLU A 71 -7.65 21.23 -20.27
C GLU A 71 -7.11 20.84 -18.88
N ILE A 72 -7.46 19.65 -18.41
CA ILE A 72 -7.01 19.13 -17.13
C ILE A 72 -5.61 18.50 -17.25
N ASP A 73 -5.36 17.73 -18.31
CA ASP A 73 -4.09 17.04 -18.51
C ASP A 73 -2.92 18.00 -18.72
N ASP A 74 -3.13 19.16 -19.36
CA ASP A 74 -2.08 20.17 -19.53
C ASP A 74 -1.58 20.70 -18.17
N VAL A 75 -2.46 20.81 -17.16
CA VAL A 75 -2.09 21.26 -15.80
C VAL A 75 -1.22 20.23 -15.06
N ILE A 76 -1.52 18.95 -15.22
CA ILE A 76 -0.81 17.87 -14.50
C ILE A 76 0.31 17.23 -15.33
N LYS A 77 0.55 17.72 -16.54
CA LYS A 77 1.45 17.10 -17.54
C LYS A 77 2.82 16.76 -16.99
N ALA A 78 3.47 17.69 -16.29
CA ALA A 78 4.81 17.48 -15.76
C ALA A 78 4.86 16.28 -14.78
N ARG A 79 3.87 16.15 -13.91
CA ARG A 79 3.80 15.05 -12.95
C ARG A 79 3.48 13.72 -13.64
N VAL A 80 2.60 13.73 -14.63
CA VAL A 80 2.26 12.53 -15.43
C VAL A 80 3.48 12.01 -16.19
N GLU A 81 4.28 12.90 -16.80
CA GLU A 81 5.50 12.51 -17.50
C GLU A 81 6.57 11.96 -16.54
N GLU A 82 6.68 12.52 -15.35
CA GLU A 82 7.56 11.98 -14.30
C GLU A 82 7.14 10.55 -13.89
N LEU A 83 5.85 10.31 -13.65
CA LEU A 83 5.31 8.98 -13.32
C LEU A 83 5.54 7.99 -14.46
N LYS A 84 5.31 8.38 -15.70
CA LYS A 84 5.61 7.53 -16.88
C LYS A 84 7.09 7.14 -16.93
N LYS A 85 7.99 8.08 -16.67
CA LYS A 85 9.43 7.80 -16.62
C LYS A 85 9.76 6.80 -15.51
N GLN A 86 9.17 6.96 -14.31
CA GLN A 86 9.36 6.01 -13.21
C GLN A 86 8.91 4.59 -13.59
N ILE A 87 7.79 4.43 -14.32
CA ILE A 87 7.34 3.12 -14.80
C ILE A 87 8.34 2.52 -15.81
N ILE A 88 8.87 3.33 -16.75
CA ILE A 88 9.85 2.87 -17.72
C ILE A 88 11.13 2.39 -17.02
N ASP A 89 11.61 3.17 -16.05
CA ASP A 89 12.81 2.82 -15.29
C ASP A 89 12.57 1.57 -14.43
N ALA A 90 11.39 1.43 -13.82
CA ALA A 90 11.00 0.24 -13.07
C ALA A 90 10.97 -1.03 -13.95
N ARG A 91 10.45 -0.94 -15.20
CA ARG A 91 10.48 -2.07 -16.15
C ARG A 91 11.91 -2.52 -16.50
N LYS A 92 12.82 -1.57 -16.70
CA LYS A 92 14.24 -1.88 -16.96
C LYS A 92 14.89 -2.57 -15.75
N GLN A 93 14.61 -2.05 -14.55
CA GLN A 93 15.14 -2.62 -13.32
C GLN A 93 14.59 -4.03 -13.07
N GLU A 94 13.29 -4.25 -13.27
CA GLU A 94 12.67 -5.55 -13.10
C GLU A 94 13.21 -6.58 -14.10
N LEU A 95 13.39 -6.19 -15.38
CA LEU A 95 14.01 -7.06 -16.37
C LEU A 95 15.45 -7.47 -15.93
N MET A 96 16.23 -6.55 -15.40
CA MET A 96 17.57 -6.86 -14.89
C MET A 96 17.52 -7.76 -13.66
N LEU A 97 16.53 -7.58 -12.78
CA LEU A 97 16.31 -8.43 -11.61
C LEU A 97 15.94 -9.86 -12.03
N GLU A 98 15.07 -10.03 -13.03
CA GLU A 98 14.72 -11.33 -13.59
C GLU A 98 15.94 -12.04 -14.21
N ILE A 99 16.78 -11.30 -14.94
CA ILE A 99 18.04 -11.84 -15.48
C ILE A 99 18.94 -12.36 -14.35
N ASN A 100 19.13 -11.56 -13.31
CA ASN A 100 19.98 -11.94 -12.16
C ASN A 100 19.39 -13.14 -11.42
N THR A 101 18.06 -13.17 -11.23
CA THR A 101 17.36 -14.27 -10.56
C THR A 101 17.59 -15.59 -11.29
N LYS A 102 17.41 -15.61 -12.64
CA LYS A 102 17.65 -16.83 -13.44
C LYS A 102 19.10 -17.30 -13.36
N LEU A 103 20.07 -16.37 -13.40
CA LEU A 103 21.50 -16.71 -13.29
C LEU A 103 21.84 -17.32 -11.93
N ILE A 104 21.33 -16.75 -10.84
CA ILE A 104 21.57 -17.27 -9.48
C ILE A 104 20.88 -18.62 -9.28
N ASP A 105 19.67 -18.79 -9.79
CA ASP A 105 18.96 -20.07 -9.73
C ASP A 105 19.72 -21.19 -10.46
N GLU A 106 20.29 -20.86 -11.62
CA GLU A 106 21.10 -21.83 -12.36
C GLU A 106 22.43 -22.17 -11.66
N GLU A 107 23.09 -21.15 -11.12
CA GLU A 107 24.33 -21.36 -10.36
C GLU A 107 24.08 -22.18 -9.11
N ALA A 108 22.96 -21.93 -8.41
CA ALA A 108 22.55 -22.73 -7.26
C ALA A 108 22.29 -24.20 -7.65
N LYS A 109 21.63 -24.43 -8.77
CA LYS A 109 21.41 -25.79 -9.30
C LYS A 109 22.73 -26.48 -9.66
N LYS A 110 23.68 -25.79 -10.32
CA LYS A 110 25.00 -26.32 -10.65
C LYS A 110 25.77 -26.76 -9.40
N ARG A 111 25.61 -26.02 -8.30
CA ARG A 111 26.27 -26.31 -7.01
C ARG A 111 25.44 -27.22 -6.10
N ASN A 112 24.33 -27.77 -6.59
CA ASN A 112 23.42 -28.63 -5.84
C ASN A 112 22.97 -28.01 -4.50
N THR A 113 22.62 -26.70 -4.53
CA THR A 113 22.18 -25.91 -3.39
C THR A 113 20.95 -25.08 -3.74
N THR A 114 20.42 -24.31 -2.77
CA THR A 114 19.36 -23.34 -3.00
C THR A 114 19.93 -21.94 -3.30
N SER A 115 19.17 -21.10 -3.99
CA SER A 115 19.56 -19.70 -4.26
C SER A 115 19.80 -18.90 -2.98
N THR A 116 18.99 -19.15 -1.94
CA THR A 116 19.18 -18.54 -0.61
C THR A 116 20.53 -18.94 -0.02
N ARG A 117 20.82 -20.24 0.04
CA ARG A 117 22.09 -20.73 0.62
C ARG A 117 23.30 -20.27 -0.19
N LEU A 118 23.15 -20.19 -1.51
CA LEU A 118 24.19 -19.65 -2.38
C LEU A 118 24.50 -18.18 -2.03
N LEU A 119 23.46 -17.35 -1.84
CA LEU A 119 23.62 -15.95 -1.46
C LEU A 119 24.18 -15.77 -0.04
N ASP A 120 23.78 -16.63 0.91
CA ASP A 120 24.36 -16.63 2.24
C ASP A 120 25.89 -16.78 2.20
N VAL A 121 26.37 -17.71 1.37
CA VAL A 121 27.81 -18.00 1.23
C VAL A 121 28.56 -16.95 0.38
N GLU A 122 27.96 -16.57 -0.74
CA GLU A 122 28.64 -15.72 -1.73
C GLU A 122 28.49 -14.23 -1.46
N VAL A 123 27.50 -13.82 -0.66
CA VAL A 123 27.19 -12.43 -0.35
C VAL A 123 27.27 -12.18 1.15
N VAL A 124 26.33 -12.73 1.93
CA VAL A 124 26.13 -12.36 3.34
C VAL A 124 27.38 -12.68 4.19
N ALA A 125 27.99 -13.86 4.00
CA ALA A 125 29.18 -14.27 4.73
C ALA A 125 30.44 -13.45 4.39
N LYS A 126 30.43 -12.72 3.27
CA LYS A 126 31.58 -11.88 2.83
C LYS A 126 31.50 -10.45 3.34
N VAL A 127 30.34 -10.04 3.80
CA VAL A 127 30.09 -8.67 4.26
C VAL A 127 30.53 -8.54 5.73
N LYS A 128 31.38 -7.55 5.99
CA LYS A 128 31.78 -7.19 7.35
C LYS A 128 30.73 -6.31 8.00
N ASP A 129 30.48 -6.55 9.28
CA ASP A 129 29.59 -5.68 10.05
C ASP A 129 30.12 -4.25 10.08
N PRO A 130 29.24 -3.25 9.93
CA PRO A 130 29.61 -1.86 10.14
C PRO A 130 30.06 -1.64 11.59
N THR A 131 31.06 -0.79 11.77
CA THR A 131 31.52 -0.41 13.12
C THR A 131 30.59 0.66 13.72
N GLU A 132 30.74 0.88 15.02
CA GLU A 132 29.99 1.94 15.72
C GLU A 132 30.40 3.33 15.20
N GLU A 133 31.68 3.52 14.87
CA GLU A 133 32.20 4.76 14.31
C GLU A 133 31.58 5.06 12.94
N GLU A 134 31.43 4.05 12.08
CA GLU A 134 30.76 4.19 10.79
C GLU A 134 29.27 4.54 10.95
N ALA A 135 28.59 3.89 11.89
CA ALA A 135 27.20 4.19 12.20
C ALA A 135 27.05 5.61 12.75
N LYS A 136 28.00 6.08 13.60
CA LYS A 136 28.03 7.44 14.12
C LYS A 136 28.28 8.47 13.02
N ALA A 137 29.25 8.21 12.13
CA ALA A 137 29.52 9.08 11.01
C ALA A 137 28.32 9.22 10.07
N PHE A 138 27.62 8.12 9.79
CA PHE A 138 26.38 8.14 9.01
C PHE A 138 25.27 8.94 9.71
N TYR A 139 25.09 8.75 11.01
CA TYR A 139 24.12 9.50 11.82
C TYR A 139 24.39 11.01 11.75
N ASP A 140 25.65 11.43 11.97
CA ASP A 140 26.02 12.84 11.97
C ASP A 140 25.79 13.51 10.60
N GLN A 141 26.10 12.80 9.51
CA GLN A 141 25.83 13.27 8.15
C GLN A 141 24.33 13.35 7.81
N ASN A 142 23.49 12.56 8.46
CA ASN A 142 22.05 12.45 8.19
C ASN A 142 21.18 12.93 9.37
N ARG A 143 21.77 13.67 10.32
CA ARG A 143 21.09 14.08 11.57
C ARG A 143 19.72 14.75 11.36
N SER A 144 19.58 15.55 10.31
CA SER A 144 18.33 16.24 9.97
C SER A 144 17.20 15.31 9.51
N ARG A 145 17.53 14.08 9.13
CA ARG A 145 16.58 13.07 8.61
C ARG A 145 16.31 11.94 9.59
N ILE A 146 17.15 11.79 10.62
CA ILE A 146 17.05 10.72 11.61
C ILE A 146 16.42 11.26 12.87
N GLN A 147 15.30 10.69 13.29
CA GLN A 147 14.63 11.02 14.55
C GLN A 147 15.23 10.17 15.68
N GLY A 148 15.45 10.79 16.84
CA GLY A 148 16.04 10.14 18.02
C GLY A 148 17.54 10.44 18.19
N GLU A 149 18.06 10.14 19.38
CA GLU A 149 19.48 10.28 19.68
C GLU A 149 20.26 9.05 19.15
N PHE A 150 21.56 9.23 18.89
CA PHE A 150 22.39 8.17 18.31
C PHE A 150 22.30 6.84 19.08
N ASN A 151 22.33 6.88 20.40
CA ASN A 151 22.30 5.68 21.21
C ASN A 151 20.98 4.87 21.06
N ASP A 152 19.87 5.56 20.76
CA ASP A 152 18.57 4.95 20.59
C ASP A 152 18.44 4.26 19.22
N VAL A 153 19.07 4.85 18.18
CA VAL A 153 18.96 4.38 16.79
C VAL A 153 20.19 3.60 16.29
N LYS A 154 21.25 3.52 17.10
CA LYS A 154 22.53 2.92 16.73
C LYS A 154 22.41 1.50 16.17
N LYS A 155 21.63 0.64 16.83
CA LYS A 155 21.43 -0.75 16.36
C LYS A 155 20.79 -0.79 14.99
N ASP A 156 19.78 0.01 14.77
CA ASP A 156 19.05 0.08 13.50
C ASP A 156 19.94 0.64 12.38
N LEU A 157 20.80 1.61 12.69
CA LEU A 157 21.77 2.15 11.75
C LEU A 157 22.83 1.11 11.34
N ILE A 158 23.32 0.31 12.27
CA ILE A 158 24.26 -0.78 11.96
C ILE A 158 23.59 -1.80 11.02
N VAL A 159 22.34 -2.19 11.32
CA VAL A 159 21.56 -3.10 10.45
C VAL A 159 21.32 -2.47 9.06
N TYR A 160 20.95 -1.20 9.01
CA TYR A 160 20.75 -0.47 7.75
C TYR A 160 22.01 -0.43 6.89
N LEU A 161 23.15 -0.07 7.48
CA LEU A 161 24.44 0.00 6.79
C LEU A 161 24.89 -1.39 6.32
N ARG A 162 24.69 -2.42 7.15
CA ARG A 162 24.97 -3.81 6.77
C ARG A 162 24.15 -4.24 5.57
N LYS A 163 22.85 -4.00 5.57
CA LYS A 163 21.96 -4.29 4.42
C LYS A 163 22.42 -3.55 3.15
N GLY A 164 22.94 -2.33 3.30
CA GLY A 164 23.55 -1.59 2.18
C GLY A 164 24.76 -2.32 1.58
N ARG A 165 25.70 -2.79 2.42
CA ARG A 165 26.89 -3.56 2.00
C ARG A 165 26.52 -4.90 1.37
N GLU A 166 25.53 -5.60 1.94
CA GLU A 166 25.03 -6.86 1.39
C GLU A 166 24.46 -6.65 -0.02
N ARG A 167 23.77 -5.54 -0.24
CA ARG A 167 23.25 -5.17 -1.56
C ARG A 167 24.35 -4.91 -2.58
N GLU A 168 25.38 -4.16 -2.20
CA GLU A 168 26.52 -3.89 -3.08
C GLU A 168 27.25 -5.20 -3.46
N GLU A 169 27.45 -6.08 -2.50
CA GLU A 169 28.09 -7.38 -2.75
C GLU A 169 27.21 -8.29 -3.62
N ALA A 170 25.89 -8.27 -3.42
CA ALA A 170 24.95 -9.00 -4.28
C ALA A 170 24.99 -8.49 -5.73
N LEU A 171 25.09 -7.18 -5.95
CA LEU A 171 25.25 -6.60 -7.29
C LEU A 171 26.54 -7.06 -7.96
N LYS A 172 27.67 -7.02 -7.24
CA LYS A 172 28.97 -7.53 -7.74
C LYS A 172 28.89 -9.02 -8.10
N TYR A 173 28.24 -9.81 -7.24
CA TYR A 173 28.04 -11.23 -7.53
C TYR A 173 27.16 -11.47 -8.76
N ALA A 174 26.07 -10.72 -8.90
CA ALA A 174 25.22 -10.78 -10.07
C ALA A 174 25.96 -10.35 -11.36
N GLU A 175 26.81 -9.32 -11.30
CA GLU A 175 27.67 -8.90 -12.41
C GLU A 175 28.65 -10.01 -12.82
N LYS A 176 29.29 -10.66 -11.85
CA LYS A 176 30.14 -11.81 -12.11
C LYS A 176 29.39 -12.93 -12.83
N LEU A 177 28.18 -13.26 -12.38
CA LEU A 177 27.36 -14.29 -13.02
C LEU A 177 26.92 -13.89 -14.44
N ARG A 178 26.58 -12.61 -14.67
CA ARG A 178 26.27 -12.11 -16.01
C ARG A 178 27.45 -12.21 -16.97
N ALA A 179 28.67 -11.91 -16.49
CA ALA A 179 29.87 -12.05 -17.31
C ALA A 179 30.19 -13.51 -17.69
N GLN A 180 29.74 -14.48 -16.89
CA GLN A 180 29.95 -15.91 -17.14
C GLN A 180 28.80 -16.57 -17.90
N GLY A 181 27.59 -15.99 -17.85
CA GLY A 181 26.39 -16.51 -18.46
C GLY A 181 26.17 -15.99 -19.88
N GLN A 182 25.32 -16.69 -20.63
CA GLN A 182 24.88 -16.26 -21.97
C GLN A 182 23.63 -15.41 -21.82
N VAL A 183 23.82 -14.09 -21.59
CA VAL A 183 22.72 -13.12 -21.50
C VAL A 183 22.60 -12.39 -22.84
N LYS A 184 21.40 -12.45 -23.45
CA LYS A 184 21.10 -11.73 -24.69
C LYS A 184 19.86 -10.87 -24.48
N MET A 185 20.04 -9.56 -24.56
CA MET A 185 18.94 -8.59 -24.63
C MET A 185 18.35 -8.61 -26.02
N LEU A 186 17.03 -8.72 -26.14
CA LEU A 186 16.30 -8.77 -27.42
C LEU A 186 15.56 -7.46 -27.71
N VAL A 187 15.50 -6.57 -26.72
CA VAL A 187 14.87 -5.25 -26.82
C VAL A 187 15.80 -4.17 -26.29
N THR A 188 15.73 -2.99 -26.87
CA THR A 188 16.44 -1.78 -26.41
C THR A 188 15.62 -1.04 -25.35
N GLU A 189 14.30 -1.14 -25.44
CA GLU A 189 13.35 -0.52 -24.50
C GLU A 189 12.28 -1.51 -24.07
N VAL A 190 11.91 -1.44 -22.79
CA VAL A 190 10.84 -2.27 -22.23
C VAL A 190 9.55 -1.48 -22.25
N THR A 191 8.83 -1.59 -23.40
CA THR A 191 7.53 -0.94 -23.58
C THR A 191 6.41 -1.76 -22.92
N PRO A 192 5.30 -1.11 -22.49
CA PRO A 192 4.15 -1.81 -21.93
C PRO A 192 3.54 -2.77 -22.98
N PRO A 193 3.04 -3.95 -22.56
CA PRO A 193 2.26 -4.80 -23.45
C PRO A 193 0.85 -4.22 -23.62
N GLU A 194 0.43 -4.04 -24.86
CA GLU A 194 -0.92 -3.57 -25.21
C GLU A 194 -1.84 -4.74 -25.61
N THR A 195 -1.25 -5.82 -26.07
CA THR A 195 -1.97 -7.00 -26.54
C THR A 195 -1.51 -8.28 -25.83
N PRO A 196 -2.28 -9.39 -25.88
CA PRO A 196 -1.80 -10.69 -25.42
C PRO A 196 -0.51 -11.15 -26.11
N ALA A 197 -0.31 -10.81 -27.38
CA ALA A 197 0.92 -11.11 -28.11
C ALA A 197 2.12 -10.34 -27.55
N ASP A 198 1.93 -9.06 -27.19
CA ASP A 198 2.98 -8.26 -26.55
C ASP A 198 3.35 -8.80 -25.17
N ARG A 199 2.40 -9.37 -24.43
CA ARG A 199 2.69 -10.04 -23.16
C ARG A 199 3.59 -11.26 -23.33
N ALA A 200 3.45 -11.99 -24.43
CA ALA A 200 4.27 -13.16 -24.76
C ALA A 200 5.63 -12.77 -25.36
N ARG A 201 5.86 -11.50 -25.71
CA ARG A 201 7.11 -11.02 -26.31
C ARG A 201 8.29 -11.31 -25.40
N VAL A 202 9.35 -11.92 -25.94
CA VAL A 202 10.58 -12.19 -25.22
C VAL A 202 11.44 -10.92 -25.18
N LEU A 203 11.78 -10.49 -23.99
CA LEU A 203 12.60 -9.29 -23.73
C LEU A 203 14.09 -9.60 -23.66
N ALA A 204 14.42 -10.75 -23.07
CA ALA A 204 15.78 -11.23 -22.93
C ALA A 204 15.82 -12.76 -22.89
N THR A 205 17.01 -13.32 -23.15
CA THR A 205 17.30 -14.73 -22.88
C THR A 205 18.48 -14.87 -21.94
N VAL A 206 18.43 -15.84 -21.03
CA VAL A 206 19.49 -16.18 -20.09
C VAL A 206 19.77 -17.66 -20.22
N ASN A 207 20.94 -18.03 -20.73
CA ASN A 207 21.35 -19.42 -20.98
C ASN A 207 20.26 -20.24 -21.72
N GLY A 208 19.62 -19.61 -22.72
CA GLY A 208 18.53 -20.21 -23.50
C GLY A 208 17.13 -20.14 -22.87
N GLN A 209 16.97 -19.67 -21.64
CA GLN A 209 15.67 -19.44 -21.02
C GLN A 209 15.13 -18.05 -21.36
N ASN A 210 13.90 -17.97 -21.79
CA ASN A 210 13.23 -16.72 -22.12
C ASN A 210 12.81 -15.94 -20.86
N ILE A 211 12.85 -14.60 -20.97
CA ILE A 211 12.19 -13.67 -20.05
C ILE A 211 11.19 -12.88 -20.88
N THR A 212 9.91 -12.97 -20.52
CA THR A 212 8.81 -12.38 -21.28
C THR A 212 8.37 -11.04 -20.68
N SER A 213 7.67 -10.25 -21.51
CA SER A 213 7.03 -9.01 -21.06
C SER A 213 6.00 -9.28 -19.95
N ALA A 214 5.31 -10.42 -19.98
CA ALA A 214 4.36 -10.80 -18.95
C ALA A 214 5.03 -10.97 -17.57
N GLU A 215 6.22 -11.60 -17.51
CA GLU A 215 6.94 -11.81 -16.26
C GLU A 215 7.31 -10.47 -15.59
N VAL A 216 7.77 -9.50 -16.40
CA VAL A 216 8.12 -8.15 -15.92
C VAL A 216 6.87 -7.37 -15.48
N GLU A 217 5.81 -7.38 -16.31
CA GLU A 217 4.59 -6.60 -16.08
C GLU A 217 3.77 -7.11 -14.90
N ASP A 218 3.69 -8.45 -14.73
CA ASP A 218 2.94 -9.05 -13.63
C ASP A 218 3.55 -8.71 -12.27
N PHE A 219 4.87 -8.57 -12.20
CA PHE A 219 5.55 -8.11 -10.99
C PHE A 219 5.28 -6.63 -10.71
N LEU A 220 5.28 -5.80 -11.74
CA LEU A 220 5.08 -4.35 -11.62
C LEU A 220 3.60 -3.94 -11.52
N ARG A 221 2.67 -4.87 -11.67
CA ARG A 221 1.22 -4.59 -11.66
C ARG A 221 0.75 -3.73 -10.47
N PRO A 222 1.18 -3.97 -9.21
CA PRO A 222 0.79 -3.13 -8.08
C PRO A 222 1.31 -1.69 -8.21
N MET A 223 2.55 -1.53 -8.63
CA MET A 223 3.18 -0.23 -8.82
C MET A 223 2.49 0.56 -9.93
N ILE A 224 2.23 -0.09 -11.06
CA ILE A 224 1.55 0.53 -12.21
C ILE A 224 0.14 0.98 -11.82
N PHE A 225 -0.61 0.14 -11.08
CA PHE A 225 -1.93 0.52 -10.57
C PHE A 225 -1.85 1.73 -9.64
N ASN A 226 -0.92 1.76 -8.69
CA ASN A 226 -0.75 2.90 -7.78
C ASN A 226 -0.45 4.20 -8.53
N MET A 227 0.35 4.14 -9.60
CA MET A 227 0.64 5.32 -10.42
C MET A 227 -0.57 5.75 -11.26
N GLN A 228 -1.36 4.81 -11.78
CA GLN A 228 -2.62 5.11 -12.47
C GLN A 228 -3.63 5.76 -11.51
N ASP A 229 -3.72 5.26 -10.28
CA ASP A 229 -4.58 5.84 -9.23
C ASP A 229 -4.10 7.24 -8.81
N GLU A 230 -2.79 7.48 -8.75
CA GLU A 230 -2.24 8.82 -8.53
C GLU A 230 -2.64 9.79 -9.66
N VAL A 231 -2.51 9.37 -10.91
CA VAL A 231 -2.95 10.18 -12.07
C VAL A 231 -4.45 10.46 -12.02
N TYR A 232 -5.26 9.46 -11.67
CA TYR A 232 -6.70 9.63 -11.46
C TYR A 232 -7.01 10.66 -10.38
N LYS A 233 -6.35 10.59 -9.22
CA LYS A 233 -6.51 11.54 -8.11
C LYS A 233 -6.11 12.95 -8.50
N LEU A 234 -5.01 13.11 -9.23
CA LEU A 234 -4.57 14.39 -9.76
C LEU A 234 -5.63 14.99 -10.73
N ARG A 235 -6.10 14.18 -11.70
CA ARG A 235 -7.16 14.57 -12.62
C ARG A 235 -8.43 14.97 -11.87
N LYS A 236 -8.85 14.15 -10.90
CA LYS A 236 -10.05 14.41 -10.09
C LYS A 236 -9.95 15.73 -9.35
N THR A 237 -8.82 15.99 -8.69
CA THR A 237 -8.58 17.23 -7.95
C THR A 237 -8.65 18.45 -8.89
N GLN A 238 -7.96 18.41 -10.03
CA GLN A 238 -7.97 19.52 -10.99
C GLN A 238 -9.34 19.70 -11.64
N LEU A 239 -10.04 18.60 -11.94
CA LEU A 239 -11.39 18.64 -12.46
C LEU A 239 -12.37 19.28 -11.46
N ASP A 240 -12.29 18.92 -10.18
CA ASP A 240 -13.11 19.50 -9.12
C ASP A 240 -12.86 20.99 -8.95
N LEU A 241 -11.60 21.44 -9.01
CA LEU A 241 -11.25 22.86 -9.02
C LEU A 241 -11.86 23.58 -10.23
N ARG A 242 -11.68 23.04 -11.43
CA ARG A 242 -12.21 23.65 -12.66
C ARG A 242 -13.74 23.73 -12.67
N ILE A 243 -14.43 22.71 -12.16
CA ILE A 243 -15.88 22.74 -11.97
C ILE A 243 -16.27 23.89 -11.04
N ASN A 244 -15.58 24.06 -9.91
CA ASN A 244 -15.86 25.13 -8.96
C ASN A 244 -15.63 26.53 -9.58
N ASP A 245 -14.52 26.70 -10.31
CA ASP A 245 -14.22 27.95 -11.01
C ASP A 245 -15.31 28.30 -12.04
N LEU A 246 -15.72 27.31 -12.84
CA LEU A 246 -16.76 27.51 -13.84
C LEU A 246 -18.11 27.91 -13.21
N LEU A 247 -18.48 27.27 -12.09
CA LEU A 247 -19.70 27.61 -11.36
C LEU A 247 -19.62 28.99 -10.73
N LEU A 248 -18.45 29.37 -10.18
CA LEU A 248 -18.20 30.69 -9.64
C LEU A 248 -18.33 31.78 -10.72
N GLU A 249 -17.71 31.57 -11.90
CA GLU A 249 -17.79 32.46 -13.04
C GLU A 249 -19.23 32.64 -13.52
N GLN A 250 -20.00 31.55 -13.66
CA GLN A 250 -21.40 31.58 -14.06
C GLN A 250 -22.28 32.34 -13.07
N GLU A 251 -22.10 32.10 -11.77
CA GLU A 251 -22.88 32.80 -10.73
C GLU A 251 -22.51 34.29 -10.66
N ALA A 252 -21.23 34.63 -10.83
CA ALA A 252 -20.77 36.01 -10.88
C ALA A 252 -21.38 36.74 -12.08
N GLN A 253 -21.38 36.12 -13.28
CA GLN A 253 -22.02 36.70 -14.50
C GLN A 253 -23.53 36.92 -14.28
N LYS A 254 -24.22 35.95 -13.68
CA LYS A 254 -25.66 36.04 -13.36
C LYS A 254 -25.98 37.24 -12.48
N ARG A 255 -25.09 37.55 -11.52
CA ARG A 255 -25.21 38.69 -10.60
C ARG A 255 -24.56 39.97 -11.12
N LYS A 256 -24.00 39.98 -12.32
CA LYS A 256 -23.25 41.11 -12.92
C LYS A 256 -22.06 41.55 -12.04
N LEU A 257 -21.39 40.58 -11.42
CA LEU A 257 -20.21 40.78 -10.59
C LEU A 257 -18.99 40.10 -11.24
N THR A 258 -17.80 40.45 -10.76
CA THR A 258 -16.61 39.65 -10.99
C THR A 258 -16.58 38.48 -10.01
N ALA A 259 -15.88 37.39 -10.33
CA ALA A 259 -15.68 36.26 -9.42
C ALA A 259 -15.12 36.72 -8.05
N ARG A 260 -14.16 37.65 -8.08
CA ARG A 260 -13.59 38.24 -6.85
C ARG A 260 -14.64 39.01 -6.04
N ALA A 261 -15.43 39.88 -6.66
CA ALA A 261 -16.48 40.62 -5.96
C ALA A 261 -17.55 39.71 -5.38
N LEU A 262 -17.83 38.58 -6.03
CA LEU A 262 -18.76 37.57 -5.51
C LEU A 262 -18.19 36.88 -4.27
N LEU A 263 -16.90 36.48 -4.27
CA LEU A 263 -16.24 35.93 -3.10
C LEU A 263 -16.16 36.92 -1.93
N ASP A 264 -15.82 38.18 -2.23
CA ASP A 264 -15.78 39.24 -1.21
C ASP A 264 -17.16 39.49 -0.58
N ALA A 265 -18.25 39.29 -1.31
CA ALA A 265 -19.62 39.45 -0.81
C ALA A 265 -20.13 38.23 -0.04
N GLU A 266 -19.83 37.01 -0.49
CA GLU A 266 -20.45 35.76 0.01
C GLU A 266 -19.57 34.94 0.93
N VAL A 267 -18.24 35.06 0.79
CA VAL A 267 -17.25 34.24 1.52
C VAL A 267 -16.55 35.05 2.60
N SER A 268 -15.97 36.21 2.23
CA SER A 268 -15.18 37.02 3.16
C SER A 268 -15.91 37.40 4.46
N PRO A 269 -17.22 37.76 4.46
CA PRO A 269 -17.94 38.08 5.70
C PRO A 269 -18.12 36.90 6.67
N LEU A 270 -18.01 35.68 6.17
CA LEU A 270 -18.15 34.46 6.96
C LEU A 270 -16.83 34.01 7.60
N ILE A 271 -15.71 34.56 7.15
CA ILE A 271 -14.38 34.26 7.68
C ILE A 271 -14.15 35.12 8.93
N LYS A 272 -14.16 34.48 10.09
CA LYS A 272 -13.87 35.15 11.37
C LYS A 272 -12.37 35.14 11.60
N LYS A 273 -11.85 36.25 12.14
CA LYS A 273 -10.45 36.30 12.54
C LYS A 273 -10.21 35.37 13.72
N VAL A 274 -9.27 34.45 13.60
CA VAL A 274 -8.86 33.56 14.68
C VAL A 274 -8.12 34.37 15.74
N THR A 275 -8.58 34.27 16.99
CA THR A 275 -7.97 34.96 18.14
C THR A 275 -6.89 34.12 18.80
N GLU A 276 -6.11 34.75 19.68
CA GLU A 276 -5.15 34.02 20.52
C GLU A 276 -5.85 33.05 21.47
N GLU A 277 -7.04 33.40 21.94
CA GLU A 277 -7.84 32.53 22.81
C GLU A 277 -8.30 31.26 22.10
N ASP A 278 -8.75 31.39 20.84
CA ASP A 278 -9.09 30.24 19.99
C ASP A 278 -7.87 29.32 19.79
N ALA A 279 -6.71 29.92 19.52
CA ALA A 279 -5.47 29.19 19.34
C ALA A 279 -5.00 28.49 20.63
N ARG A 280 -5.21 29.10 21.79
CA ARG A 280 -4.90 28.50 23.09
C ARG A 280 -5.82 27.32 23.39
N LEU A 281 -7.11 27.47 23.13
CA LEU A 281 -8.08 26.37 23.28
C LEU A 281 -7.74 25.20 22.35
N TYR A 282 -7.36 25.50 21.11
CA TYR A 282 -6.92 24.47 20.15
C TYR A 282 -5.67 23.75 20.66
N TYR A 283 -4.67 24.49 21.17
CA TYR A 283 -3.45 23.91 21.74
C TYR A 283 -3.75 22.99 22.92
N GLU A 284 -4.56 23.45 23.91
CA GLU A 284 -4.91 22.65 25.08
C GLU A 284 -5.60 21.32 24.72
N ASN A 285 -6.48 21.36 23.72
CA ASN A 285 -7.19 20.17 23.24
C ASN A 285 -6.30 19.19 22.43
N ASN A 286 -5.11 19.63 21.99
CA ASN A 286 -4.22 18.85 21.14
C ASN A 286 -2.78 18.75 21.67
N LYS A 287 -2.50 19.21 22.87
CA LYS A 287 -1.14 19.33 23.43
C LYS A 287 -0.37 18.02 23.44
N ASP A 288 -1.04 16.89 23.65
CA ASP A 288 -0.42 15.55 23.67
C ASP A 288 0.14 15.13 22.28
N ARG A 289 -0.27 15.84 21.23
CA ARG A 289 0.15 15.60 19.83
C ARG A 289 1.08 16.70 19.29
N MET A 290 1.40 17.69 20.13
CA MET A 290 2.19 18.87 19.74
C MET A 290 3.56 18.86 20.41
N ASN A 291 4.61 19.02 19.62
CA ASN A 291 5.97 19.17 20.12
C ASN A 291 6.31 20.66 20.26
N GLY A 292 6.22 21.20 21.47
CA GLY A 292 6.57 22.58 21.80
C GLY A 292 5.54 23.27 22.70
N SER A 293 5.95 24.36 23.34
CA SER A 293 5.06 25.17 24.16
C SER A 293 4.08 25.98 23.29
N PHE A 294 2.98 26.43 23.91
CA PHE A 294 2.02 27.32 23.22
C PHE A 294 2.68 28.55 22.61
N GLU A 295 3.57 29.20 23.35
CA GLU A 295 4.24 30.42 22.88
C GLU A 295 5.10 30.18 21.63
N GLN A 296 5.72 29.00 21.52
CA GLN A 296 6.49 28.60 20.33
C GLN A 296 5.60 28.27 19.12
N LEU A 297 4.39 27.77 19.35
CA LEU A 297 3.50 27.27 18.31
C LEU A 297 2.36 28.23 17.97
N LYS A 298 2.11 29.24 18.80
CA LYS A 298 0.97 30.17 18.72
C LYS A 298 0.72 30.71 17.31
N LEU A 299 1.71 31.32 16.67
CA LEU A 299 1.54 31.91 15.34
C LEU A 299 1.22 30.86 14.26
N ARG A 300 1.82 29.69 14.38
CA ARG A 300 1.56 28.56 13.48
C ARG A 300 0.15 28.00 13.66
N ILE A 301 -0.34 27.94 14.90
CA ILE A 301 -1.70 27.49 15.21
C ILE A 301 -2.72 28.50 14.66
N ILE A 302 -2.52 29.81 14.90
CA ILE A 302 -3.39 30.85 14.36
C ILE A 302 -3.46 30.78 12.83
N ASP A 303 -2.31 30.71 12.15
CA ASP A 303 -2.24 30.61 10.68
C ASP A 303 -2.92 29.33 10.16
N TYR A 304 -2.70 28.20 10.82
CA TYR A 304 -3.36 26.93 10.50
C TYR A 304 -4.88 27.02 10.66
N MET A 305 -5.36 27.53 11.80
CA MET A 305 -6.79 27.65 12.06
C MET A 305 -7.45 28.64 11.12
N GLN A 306 -6.78 29.75 10.80
CA GLN A 306 -7.28 30.76 9.85
C GLN A 306 -7.46 30.16 8.45
N ARG A 307 -6.43 29.50 7.92
CA ARG A 307 -6.51 28.83 6.61
C ARG A 307 -7.56 27.72 6.60
N SER A 308 -7.63 26.92 7.66
CA SER A 308 -8.63 25.85 7.75
C SER A 308 -10.06 26.40 7.74
N GLN A 309 -10.29 27.55 8.39
CA GLN A 309 -11.58 28.22 8.36
C GLN A 309 -11.89 28.76 6.96
N GLU A 310 -10.94 29.41 6.31
CA GLU A 310 -11.07 29.93 4.94
C GLU A 310 -11.42 28.78 3.97
N GLU A 311 -10.64 27.69 3.99
CA GLU A 311 -10.88 26.50 3.17
C GLU A 311 -12.30 25.92 3.41
N ASN A 312 -12.77 25.88 4.66
CA ASN A 312 -14.10 25.34 4.99
C ASN A 312 -15.23 26.23 4.49
N VAL A 313 -15.07 27.55 4.60
CA VAL A 313 -16.08 28.51 4.10
C VAL A 313 -16.14 28.47 2.57
N GLU A 314 -14.98 28.49 1.89
CA GLU A 314 -14.89 28.36 0.44
C GLU A 314 -15.49 27.05 -0.06
N LYS A 315 -15.17 25.94 0.60
CA LYS A 315 -15.74 24.62 0.30
C LYS A 315 -17.26 24.62 0.44
N SER A 316 -17.78 25.19 1.52
CA SER A 316 -19.23 25.27 1.76
C SER A 316 -19.93 26.14 0.71
N PHE A 317 -19.28 27.20 0.25
CA PHE A 317 -19.76 28.04 -0.83
C PHE A 317 -19.78 27.27 -2.17
N ALA A 318 -18.67 26.60 -2.52
CA ALA A 318 -18.58 25.76 -3.72
C ALA A 318 -19.64 24.63 -3.71
N GLU A 319 -19.86 23.96 -2.58
CA GLU A 319 -20.91 22.94 -2.44
C GLU A 319 -22.32 23.53 -2.65
N ARG A 320 -22.56 24.76 -2.21
CA ARG A 320 -23.82 25.47 -2.46
C ARG A 320 -24.03 25.72 -3.96
N LEU A 321 -22.99 26.16 -4.67
CA LEU A 321 -23.05 26.34 -6.13
C LEU A 321 -23.28 25.02 -6.86
N ARG A 322 -22.60 23.95 -6.44
CA ARG A 322 -22.77 22.61 -7.02
C ARG A 322 -24.19 22.06 -6.88
N ARG A 323 -24.84 22.27 -5.72
CA ARG A 323 -26.24 21.84 -5.51
C ARG A 323 -27.24 22.48 -6.47
N GLY A 324 -26.94 23.67 -6.97
CA GLY A 324 -27.79 24.38 -7.93
C GLY A 324 -27.45 24.12 -9.40
N ALA A 325 -26.51 23.22 -9.68
CA ALA A 325 -25.95 23.01 -11.03
C ALA A 325 -26.20 21.59 -11.54
N SER A 326 -26.32 21.46 -12.87
CA SER A 326 -26.28 20.16 -13.55
C SER A 326 -24.83 19.79 -13.82
N ILE A 327 -24.31 18.75 -13.12
CA ILE A 327 -22.93 18.28 -13.25
C ILE A 327 -22.95 16.80 -13.63
N GLN A 328 -22.35 16.47 -14.75
CA GLN A 328 -22.12 15.09 -15.20
C GLN A 328 -20.60 14.87 -15.31
N THR A 329 -20.06 13.87 -14.61
CA THR A 329 -18.63 13.52 -14.65
C THR A 329 -18.44 12.18 -15.33
N PHE A 330 -17.39 12.09 -16.17
CA PHE A 330 -17.03 10.89 -16.96
C PHE A 330 -15.66 10.35 -16.57
N LEU A 331 -14.98 10.99 -15.58
CA LEU A 331 -13.70 10.53 -15.08
C LEU A 331 -13.91 9.25 -14.25
N MET A 332 -13.42 8.11 -14.76
CA MET A 332 -13.50 6.82 -14.09
C MET A 332 -12.20 6.51 -13.34
N PRO A 333 -12.29 5.90 -12.14
CA PRO A 333 -11.09 5.39 -11.46
C PRO A 333 -10.46 4.26 -12.27
N PRO A 334 -9.15 4.01 -12.13
CA PRO A 334 -8.50 2.86 -12.74
C PRO A 334 -9.11 1.55 -12.20
N GLU A 335 -9.22 0.56 -13.05
CA GLU A 335 -9.72 -0.74 -12.65
C GLU A 335 -8.72 -1.42 -11.70
N GLN A 336 -9.19 -1.80 -10.51
CA GLN A 336 -8.34 -2.49 -9.54
C GLN A 336 -7.90 -3.86 -10.06
N PRO A 337 -6.59 -4.18 -9.98
CA PRO A 337 -6.12 -5.50 -10.37
C PRO A 337 -6.75 -6.60 -9.54
N VAL A 338 -7.15 -7.68 -10.19
CA VAL A 338 -7.55 -8.92 -9.53
C VAL A 338 -6.34 -9.86 -9.51
N TYR A 339 -5.90 -10.24 -8.33
CA TYR A 339 -4.76 -11.11 -8.13
C TYR A 339 -5.19 -12.56 -7.89
N SER A 340 -4.54 -13.51 -8.56
CA SER A 340 -4.67 -14.91 -8.23
C SER A 340 -3.73 -15.26 -7.07
N ILE A 341 -4.29 -15.38 -5.88
CA ILE A 341 -3.53 -15.65 -4.64
C ILE A 341 -3.83 -17.07 -4.20
N SER A 342 -2.79 -17.91 -4.07
CA SER A 342 -2.96 -19.28 -3.63
C SER A 342 -3.48 -19.34 -2.19
N THR A 343 -4.53 -20.14 -2.01
CA THR A 343 -5.12 -20.46 -0.70
C THR A 343 -4.77 -21.87 -0.24
N GLU A 344 -3.98 -22.62 -1.01
CA GLU A 344 -3.60 -23.99 -0.71
C GLU A 344 -2.65 -24.05 0.48
N ASP A 345 -2.86 -25.03 1.34
CA ASP A 345 -2.04 -25.28 2.53
C ASP A 345 -1.87 -24.01 3.41
N ARG A 346 -2.96 -23.27 3.62
CA ARG A 346 -3.00 -22.06 4.48
C ARG A 346 -4.07 -22.20 5.56
N PRO A 347 -3.87 -21.58 6.74
CA PRO A 347 -4.91 -21.50 7.76
C PRO A 347 -6.16 -20.85 7.18
N SER A 348 -7.32 -21.49 7.34
CA SER A 348 -8.57 -20.92 6.85
C SER A 348 -9.74 -21.26 7.75
N ARG A 349 -10.74 -20.34 7.76
CA ARG A 349 -12.05 -20.53 8.37
C ARG A 349 -13.14 -20.28 7.34
N GLY A 350 -14.31 -20.89 7.51
CA GLY A 350 -15.40 -20.88 6.55
C GLY A 350 -15.26 -22.00 5.51
N ARG A 351 -16.27 -22.10 4.64
CA ARG A 351 -16.35 -23.15 3.61
C ARG A 351 -15.30 -22.90 2.52
N THR A 352 -14.71 -23.95 1.99
CA THR A 352 -13.72 -23.86 0.90
C THR A 352 -14.31 -23.40 -0.42
N ASP A 353 -15.62 -23.59 -0.62
CA ASP A 353 -16.42 -23.20 -1.77
C ASP A 353 -17.26 -21.92 -1.53
N ALA A 354 -16.96 -21.16 -0.48
CA ALA A 354 -17.63 -19.89 -0.22
C ALA A 354 -17.49 -18.93 -1.42
N PRO A 355 -18.56 -18.20 -1.81
CA PRO A 355 -18.53 -17.30 -2.97
C PRO A 355 -17.56 -16.12 -2.79
N VAL A 356 -17.24 -15.76 -1.54
CA VAL A 356 -16.27 -14.71 -1.24
C VAL A 356 -15.15 -15.27 -0.36
N THR A 357 -13.91 -14.94 -0.71
CA THR A 357 -12.73 -15.25 0.11
C THR A 357 -12.00 -13.96 0.47
N ILE A 358 -11.81 -13.74 1.77
CA ILE A 358 -10.85 -12.75 2.28
C ILE A 358 -9.51 -13.46 2.47
N ILE A 359 -8.44 -12.89 1.90
CA ILE A 359 -7.07 -13.30 2.19
C ILE A 359 -6.41 -12.17 2.97
N GLU A 360 -5.98 -12.49 4.19
CA GLU A 360 -5.32 -11.56 5.09
C GLU A 360 -3.82 -11.85 5.17
N PHE A 361 -2.99 -10.89 4.85
CA PHE A 361 -1.56 -10.90 5.17
C PHE A 361 -1.35 -10.19 6.50
N THR A 362 -0.86 -10.91 7.49
CA THR A 362 -0.84 -10.48 8.89
C THR A 362 0.53 -10.64 9.53
N ASP A 363 0.76 -9.83 10.57
CA ASP A 363 1.93 -9.84 11.44
C ASP A 363 1.46 -9.87 12.90
N TYR A 364 1.85 -10.88 13.65
CA TYR A 364 1.38 -11.09 15.03
C TYR A 364 1.92 -10.07 16.02
N GLN A 365 2.97 -9.34 15.67
CA GLN A 365 3.52 -8.23 16.49
C GLN A 365 3.00 -6.86 16.07
N CYS A 366 2.27 -6.74 14.95
CA CYS A 366 1.73 -5.48 14.45
C CYS A 366 0.46 -5.06 15.23
N PRO A 367 0.43 -3.87 15.86
CA PRO A 367 -0.76 -3.40 16.60
C PRO A 367 -2.01 -3.26 15.73
N SER A 368 -1.83 -2.83 14.46
CA SER A 368 -2.94 -2.72 13.50
C SER A 368 -3.55 -4.08 13.17
N CYS A 369 -2.76 -5.16 13.13
CA CYS A 369 -3.26 -6.52 12.94
C CYS A 369 -4.09 -6.98 14.15
N ALA A 370 -3.60 -6.75 15.38
CA ALA A 370 -4.36 -7.06 16.59
C ALA A 370 -5.69 -6.30 16.66
N TYR A 371 -5.72 -5.04 16.20
CA TYR A 371 -6.94 -4.24 16.11
C TYR A 371 -7.92 -4.79 15.05
N THR A 372 -7.42 -5.23 13.91
CA THR A 372 -8.25 -5.66 12.77
C THR A 372 -8.79 -7.10 12.96
N GLN A 373 -8.04 -7.97 13.63
CA GLN A 373 -8.42 -9.37 13.81
C GLN A 373 -9.86 -9.59 14.35
N PRO A 374 -10.31 -8.95 15.45
CA PRO A 374 -11.68 -9.13 15.92
C PRO A 374 -12.72 -8.62 14.93
N ILE A 375 -12.40 -7.58 14.15
CA ILE A 375 -13.30 -7.04 13.12
C ILE A 375 -13.52 -8.05 12.00
N VAL A 376 -12.45 -8.67 11.52
CA VAL A 376 -12.51 -9.71 10.47
C VAL A 376 -13.30 -10.93 10.99
N GLU A 377 -13.08 -11.33 12.24
CA GLU A 377 -13.81 -12.43 12.88
C GLU A 377 -15.31 -12.13 13.00
N ASP A 378 -15.71 -10.91 13.32
CA ASP A 378 -17.10 -10.52 13.42
C ASP A 378 -17.78 -10.48 12.05
N VAL A 379 -17.10 -9.96 11.02
CA VAL A 379 -17.59 -10.04 9.64
C VAL A 379 -17.71 -11.49 9.18
N LEU A 380 -16.72 -12.35 9.49
CA LEU A 380 -16.81 -13.78 9.16
C LEU A 380 -18.05 -14.45 9.78
N LYS A 381 -18.37 -14.15 11.05
CA LYS A 381 -19.58 -14.65 11.73
C LYS A 381 -20.86 -14.13 11.07
N GLU A 382 -20.91 -12.83 10.70
CA GLU A 382 -22.08 -12.22 10.05
C GLU A 382 -22.43 -12.87 8.71
N TYR A 383 -21.42 -13.19 7.90
CA TYR A 383 -21.64 -13.77 6.57
C TYR A 383 -21.73 -15.31 6.57
N GLY A 384 -21.22 -15.98 7.61
CA GLY A 384 -21.28 -17.43 7.75
C GLY A 384 -20.73 -18.18 6.53
N ASP A 385 -21.50 -19.11 5.96
CA ASP A 385 -21.08 -19.95 4.84
C ASP A 385 -20.78 -19.19 3.53
N ARG A 386 -21.12 -17.92 3.44
CA ARG A 386 -20.86 -17.10 2.26
C ARG A 386 -19.47 -16.50 2.22
N LEU A 387 -18.71 -16.59 3.33
CA LEU A 387 -17.40 -15.99 3.48
C LEU A 387 -16.38 -16.99 3.98
N ARG A 388 -15.21 -17.00 3.35
CA ARG A 388 -14.01 -17.73 3.77
C ARG A 388 -12.91 -16.76 4.13
N LEU A 389 -12.24 -16.98 5.25
CA LEU A 389 -11.02 -16.29 5.64
C LEU A 389 -9.82 -17.21 5.40
N VAL A 390 -8.77 -16.71 4.77
CA VAL A 390 -7.46 -17.36 4.62
C VAL A 390 -6.40 -16.42 5.15
N VAL A 391 -5.53 -16.91 6.01
CA VAL A 391 -4.45 -16.11 6.61
C VAL A 391 -3.10 -16.47 5.99
N ARG A 392 -2.30 -15.45 5.70
CA ARG A 392 -0.93 -15.53 5.20
C ARG A 392 -0.01 -14.74 6.11
N ASN A 393 1.17 -15.27 6.39
CA ASN A 393 2.14 -14.62 7.26
C ASN A 393 2.90 -13.51 6.49
N PHE A 394 2.98 -12.32 7.08
CA PHE A 394 3.79 -11.23 6.54
C PHE A 394 4.44 -10.43 7.68
N PRO A 395 5.37 -11.08 8.43
CA PRO A 395 6.13 -10.41 9.48
C PRO A 395 6.95 -9.27 8.90
N LEU A 396 6.82 -8.07 9.50
CA LEU A 396 7.51 -6.86 9.08
C LEU A 396 8.92 -6.80 9.71
N ASP A 397 9.90 -6.33 8.96
CA ASP A 397 11.31 -6.26 9.38
C ASP A 397 11.54 -5.42 10.65
N GLN A 398 10.66 -4.43 10.93
CA GLN A 398 10.74 -3.59 12.13
C GLN A 398 10.22 -4.27 13.40
N HIS A 399 9.60 -5.44 13.30
CA HIS A 399 9.07 -6.20 14.43
C HIS A 399 9.99 -7.38 14.75
N GLU A 400 10.80 -7.23 15.79
CA GLU A 400 11.91 -8.14 16.15
C GLU A 400 11.50 -9.62 16.25
N ASN A 401 10.32 -9.90 16.81
CA ASN A 401 9.85 -11.26 17.07
C ASN A 401 8.80 -11.76 16.08
N ALA A 402 8.38 -10.95 15.11
CA ALA A 402 7.27 -11.26 14.21
C ALA A 402 7.51 -12.51 13.37
N PHE A 403 8.73 -12.67 12.82
CA PHE A 403 9.07 -13.86 12.04
C PHE A 403 8.99 -15.14 12.87
N LYS A 404 9.54 -15.11 14.08
CA LYS A 404 9.53 -16.25 14.98
C LYS A 404 8.11 -16.56 15.50
N ALA A 405 7.28 -15.54 15.71
CA ALA A 405 5.87 -15.69 16.05
C ALA A 405 5.07 -16.34 14.90
N ALA A 406 5.40 -16.02 13.64
CA ALA A 406 4.79 -16.65 12.47
C ALA A 406 5.19 -18.14 12.36
N GLU A 407 6.46 -18.49 12.59
CA GLU A 407 6.90 -19.90 12.67
C GLU A 407 6.16 -20.66 13.79
N ALA A 408 5.98 -20.04 14.95
CA ALA A 408 5.26 -20.61 16.08
C ALA A 408 3.77 -20.84 15.76
N ALA A 409 3.12 -19.91 15.05
CA ALA A 409 1.74 -20.07 14.59
C ALA A 409 1.60 -21.26 13.62
N GLU A 410 2.57 -21.46 12.71
CA GLU A 410 2.58 -22.63 11.82
C GLU A 410 2.86 -23.94 12.59
N ALA A 411 3.69 -23.91 13.64
CA ALA A 411 3.89 -25.07 14.52
C ALA A 411 2.62 -25.43 15.30
N ALA A 412 1.87 -24.44 15.77
CA ALA A 412 0.57 -24.65 16.40
C ALA A 412 -0.47 -25.19 15.38
N ARG A 413 -0.42 -24.70 14.12
CA ARG A 413 -1.26 -25.20 13.03
C ARG A 413 -1.03 -26.69 12.75
N GLU A 414 0.22 -27.15 12.75
CA GLU A 414 0.54 -28.56 12.54
C GLU A 414 -0.13 -29.47 13.58
N GLN A 415 -0.46 -28.92 14.75
CA GLN A 415 -1.13 -29.63 15.84
C GLN A 415 -2.63 -29.29 15.95
N GLY A 416 -3.19 -28.56 14.94
CA GLY A 416 -4.62 -28.24 14.88
C GLY A 416 -5.09 -27.13 15.83
N LYS A 417 -4.16 -26.34 16.40
CA LYS A 417 -4.44 -25.29 17.39
C LYS A 417 -4.05 -23.88 16.92
N TYR A 418 -4.09 -23.65 15.61
CA TYR A 418 -3.68 -22.39 15.03
C TYR A 418 -4.45 -21.17 15.58
N TRP A 419 -5.77 -21.27 15.59
CA TRP A 419 -6.63 -20.13 15.92
C TRP A 419 -6.57 -19.76 17.40
N GLU A 420 -6.54 -20.75 18.26
CA GLU A 420 -6.37 -20.54 19.70
C GLU A 420 -5.00 -19.93 19.99
N TYR A 421 -3.98 -20.37 19.27
CA TYR A 421 -2.62 -19.89 19.46
C TYR A 421 -2.45 -18.44 19.00
N ILE A 422 -2.89 -18.07 17.79
CA ILE A 422 -2.76 -16.70 17.30
C ILE A 422 -3.57 -15.69 18.12
N THR A 423 -4.68 -16.12 18.72
CA THR A 423 -5.44 -15.28 19.66
C THR A 423 -4.57 -14.86 20.84
N ILE A 424 -3.79 -15.80 21.42
CA ILE A 424 -2.85 -15.47 22.49
C ILE A 424 -1.74 -14.54 22.00
N LEU A 425 -1.20 -14.75 20.79
CA LEU A 425 -0.16 -13.90 20.24
C LEU A 425 -0.64 -12.43 20.12
N PHE A 426 -1.82 -12.20 19.55
CA PHE A 426 -2.38 -10.86 19.42
C PHE A 426 -2.67 -10.17 20.76
N HIS A 427 -3.01 -10.92 21.81
CA HIS A 427 -3.20 -10.35 23.15
C HIS A 427 -1.89 -10.06 23.88
N ASN A 428 -0.76 -10.59 23.41
CA ASN A 428 0.54 -10.52 24.10
C ASN A 428 1.65 -9.96 23.19
N GLN A 429 1.36 -9.00 22.34
CA GLN A 429 2.26 -8.47 21.31
C GLN A 429 3.61 -7.95 21.85
N SER A 430 3.66 -7.49 23.09
CA SER A 430 4.90 -7.04 23.75
C SER A 430 5.79 -8.16 24.27
N ALA A 431 5.33 -9.41 24.22
CA ALA A 431 6.00 -10.58 24.83
C ALA A 431 6.00 -11.79 23.87
N LEU A 432 6.56 -11.62 22.65
CA LEU A 432 6.64 -12.66 21.63
C LEU A 432 8.04 -13.27 21.47
N GLY A 433 8.90 -13.14 22.47
CA GLY A 433 10.20 -13.82 22.49
C GLY A 433 10.06 -15.35 22.53
N PRO A 434 11.09 -16.12 22.10
CA PRO A 434 11.02 -17.58 21.93
C PRO A 434 10.51 -18.33 23.18
N ASP A 435 10.94 -17.94 24.36
CA ASP A 435 10.50 -18.58 25.61
C ASP A 435 9.01 -18.37 25.87
N LYS A 436 8.50 -17.17 25.59
CA LYS A 436 7.08 -16.85 25.72
C LYS A 436 6.23 -17.60 24.69
N LEU A 437 6.70 -17.70 23.45
CA LEU A 437 6.03 -18.51 22.42
C LEU A 437 5.86 -19.97 22.87
N LYS A 438 6.88 -20.54 23.53
CA LYS A 438 6.82 -21.88 24.12
C LYS A 438 5.85 -21.97 25.29
N GLU A 439 5.78 -20.95 26.16
CA GLU A 439 4.78 -20.88 27.24
C GLU A 439 3.35 -20.85 26.69
N TYR A 440 3.08 -20.06 25.65
CA TYR A 440 1.76 -19.97 25.01
C TYR A 440 1.34 -21.30 24.37
N ALA A 441 2.27 -22.07 23.85
CA ALA A 441 1.99 -23.42 23.36
C ALA A 441 1.43 -24.34 24.46
N SER A 442 1.94 -24.23 25.71
CA SER A 442 1.38 -24.96 26.86
C SER A 442 -0.04 -24.50 27.20
N GLN A 443 -0.31 -23.20 27.14
CA GLN A 443 -1.62 -22.63 27.49
C GLN A 443 -2.73 -23.15 26.58
N VAL A 444 -2.44 -23.38 25.29
CA VAL A 444 -3.41 -23.96 24.34
C VAL A 444 -3.38 -25.49 24.27
N GLY A 445 -2.56 -26.16 25.12
CA GLY A 445 -2.50 -27.61 25.22
C GLY A 445 -1.81 -28.27 24.03
N LEU A 446 -0.77 -27.65 23.46
CA LEU A 446 0.09 -28.25 22.44
C LEU A 446 1.09 -29.23 23.06
N ASP A 447 1.49 -30.24 22.29
CA ASP A 447 2.66 -31.07 22.61
C ASP A 447 3.92 -30.21 22.54
N ARG A 448 4.47 -29.89 23.72
CA ARG A 448 5.65 -29.02 23.87
C ARG A 448 6.88 -29.58 23.21
N SER A 449 7.08 -30.90 23.28
CA SER A 449 8.27 -31.52 22.67
C SER A 449 8.28 -31.32 21.15
N ARG A 450 7.13 -31.56 20.51
CA ARG A 450 6.97 -31.35 19.05
C ARG A 450 7.03 -29.89 18.69
N PHE A 451 6.37 -29.02 19.46
CA PHE A 451 6.34 -27.60 19.22
C PHE A 451 7.72 -26.97 19.36
N ASP A 452 8.42 -27.25 20.47
CA ASP A 452 9.74 -26.70 20.75
C ASP A 452 10.77 -27.16 19.70
N ALA A 453 10.76 -28.43 19.33
CA ALA A 453 11.63 -28.96 18.29
C ALA A 453 11.38 -28.30 16.92
N ALA A 454 10.11 -28.04 16.56
CA ALA A 454 9.76 -27.38 15.32
C ALA A 454 10.19 -25.92 15.32
N LEU A 455 10.01 -25.21 16.44
CA LEU A 455 10.36 -23.78 16.57
C LEU A 455 11.88 -23.59 16.60
N ASP A 456 12.61 -24.42 17.36
CA ASP A 456 14.07 -24.33 17.51
C ASP A 456 14.82 -24.70 16.23
N SER A 457 14.30 -25.66 15.47
CA SER A 457 14.87 -26.06 14.16
C SER A 457 14.51 -25.13 13.01
N GLY A 458 13.58 -24.19 13.20
CA GLY A 458 13.08 -23.35 12.10
C GLY A 458 12.30 -24.14 11.04
N LYS A 459 11.63 -25.24 11.44
CA LYS A 459 10.90 -26.14 10.53
C LYS A 459 9.96 -25.43 9.56
N PHE A 460 9.35 -24.31 10.00
CA PHE A 460 8.36 -23.58 9.22
C PHE A 460 8.89 -22.27 8.62
N ALA A 461 10.17 -21.96 8.78
CA ALA A 461 10.79 -20.75 8.23
C ALA A 461 10.54 -20.59 6.71
N ASP A 462 10.72 -21.67 5.94
CA ASP A 462 10.47 -21.66 4.49
C ASP A 462 9.01 -21.37 4.13
N ARG A 463 8.05 -21.76 4.99
CA ARG A 463 6.63 -21.49 4.77
C ARG A 463 6.31 -20.01 4.98
N VAL A 464 6.81 -19.44 6.08
CA VAL A 464 6.70 -18.01 6.37
C VAL A 464 7.36 -17.20 5.26
N GLN A 465 8.56 -17.61 4.85
CA GLN A 465 9.31 -16.92 3.80
C GLN A 465 8.58 -16.94 2.45
N ARG A 466 7.89 -18.03 2.09
CA ARG A 466 7.05 -18.08 0.87
C ARG A 466 5.88 -17.11 0.95
N ASP A 467 5.26 -16.97 2.12
CA ASP A 467 4.17 -16.01 2.29
C ASP A 467 4.64 -14.56 2.12
N ILE A 468 5.80 -14.22 2.71
CA ILE A 468 6.43 -12.91 2.53
C ILE A 468 6.71 -12.64 1.05
N GLN A 469 7.29 -13.61 0.34
CA GLN A 469 7.62 -13.48 -1.07
C GLN A 469 6.40 -13.24 -1.95
N ASP A 470 5.33 -13.99 -1.70
CA ASP A 470 4.09 -13.83 -2.43
C ASP A 470 3.45 -12.46 -2.12
N GLY A 471 3.51 -12.03 -0.85
CA GLY A 471 3.06 -10.70 -0.45
C GLY A 471 3.82 -9.57 -1.14
N MET A 472 5.16 -9.69 -1.23
CA MET A 472 5.99 -8.71 -1.96
C MET A 472 5.61 -8.60 -3.42
N LYS A 473 5.34 -9.74 -4.12
CA LYS A 473 4.86 -9.74 -5.52
C LYS A 473 3.50 -9.05 -5.68
N LEU A 474 2.69 -9.05 -4.63
CA LEU A 474 1.39 -8.38 -4.57
C LEU A 474 1.52 -6.89 -4.16
N GLY A 475 2.73 -6.38 -4.01
CA GLY A 475 2.98 -5.00 -3.56
C GLY A 475 2.51 -4.75 -2.14
N ILE A 476 2.67 -5.72 -1.24
CA ILE A 476 2.39 -5.56 0.19
C ILE A 476 3.64 -4.97 0.85
N ASP A 477 3.45 -3.87 1.56
CA ASP A 477 4.46 -3.13 2.31
C ASP A 477 4.07 -2.88 3.77
N SER A 478 2.84 -3.23 4.13
CA SER A 478 2.25 -2.97 5.45
C SER A 478 1.22 -4.04 5.83
N THR A 479 0.97 -4.20 7.12
CA THR A 479 -0.01 -5.13 7.65
C THR A 479 -1.02 -4.44 8.59
N PRO A 480 -2.27 -4.93 8.68
CA PRO A 480 -2.81 -6.00 7.85
C PRO A 480 -3.09 -5.54 6.42
N THR A 481 -2.86 -6.41 5.43
CA THR A 481 -3.34 -6.20 4.06
C THR A 481 -4.39 -7.26 3.73
N LEU A 482 -5.57 -6.80 3.30
CA LEU A 482 -6.71 -7.66 2.97
C LEU A 482 -6.96 -7.66 1.47
N PHE A 483 -7.26 -8.84 0.94
CA PHE A 483 -7.76 -9.03 -0.43
C PHE A 483 -9.13 -9.70 -0.37
N VAL A 484 -10.11 -9.14 -1.05
CA VAL A 484 -11.45 -9.72 -1.19
C VAL A 484 -11.61 -10.22 -2.63
N ASN A 485 -11.75 -11.53 -2.82
CA ASN A 485 -11.74 -12.17 -4.15
C ASN A 485 -10.61 -11.66 -5.06
N GLY A 486 -9.39 -11.52 -4.49
CA GLY A 486 -8.20 -11.08 -5.20
C GLY A 486 -8.08 -9.56 -5.40
N ARG A 487 -9.03 -8.73 -5.00
CA ARG A 487 -8.94 -7.25 -5.02
C ARG A 487 -8.38 -6.73 -3.70
N LYS A 488 -7.30 -5.96 -3.75
CA LYS A 488 -6.68 -5.37 -2.55
C LYS A 488 -7.57 -4.28 -1.96
N MET A 489 -7.86 -4.35 -0.66
CA MET A 489 -8.56 -3.27 0.03
C MET A 489 -7.63 -2.08 0.26
N THR A 490 -8.06 -0.90 -0.19
CA THR A 490 -7.34 0.37 -0.05
C THR A 490 -7.90 1.25 1.08
N GLU A 491 -9.15 1.01 1.48
CA GLU A 491 -9.84 1.72 2.55
C GLU A 491 -9.35 1.29 3.94
N GLN A 492 -9.76 2.04 4.96
CA GLN A 492 -9.52 1.67 6.35
C GLN A 492 -10.16 0.32 6.66
N LYS A 493 -9.46 -0.56 7.39
CA LYS A 493 -9.92 -1.90 7.75
C LYS A 493 -10.84 -1.83 8.98
N ASN A 494 -11.98 -1.15 8.84
CA ASN A 494 -13.06 -1.14 9.83
C ASN A 494 -14.21 -2.07 9.39
N HIS A 495 -15.16 -2.31 10.26
CA HIS A 495 -16.28 -3.22 10.00
C HIS A 495 -17.07 -2.85 8.74
N ASP A 496 -17.42 -1.57 8.57
CA ASP A 496 -18.25 -1.11 7.47
C ASP A 496 -17.56 -1.25 6.11
N SER A 497 -16.26 -0.91 6.02
CA SER A 497 -15.51 -1.04 4.77
C SER A 497 -15.23 -2.50 4.39
N ILE A 498 -14.95 -3.38 5.35
CA ILE A 498 -14.78 -4.81 5.07
C ILE A 498 -16.11 -5.40 4.61
N LYS A 499 -17.21 -5.07 5.30
CA LYS A 499 -18.57 -5.46 4.92
C LYS A 499 -18.92 -4.99 3.51
N ALA A 500 -18.70 -3.73 3.19
CA ALA A 500 -18.97 -3.17 1.85
C ALA A 500 -18.18 -3.90 0.75
N ALA A 501 -16.90 -4.24 1.00
CA ALA A 501 -16.09 -5.02 0.06
C ALA A 501 -16.63 -6.45 -0.14
N VAL A 502 -17.09 -7.11 0.93
CA VAL A 502 -17.71 -8.44 0.87
C VAL A 502 -19.06 -8.38 0.12
N ASP A 503 -19.91 -7.38 0.42
CA ASP A 503 -21.19 -7.19 -0.27
C ASP A 503 -21.01 -6.95 -1.78
N SER A 504 -19.99 -6.15 -2.16
CA SER A 504 -19.63 -5.94 -3.56
C SER A 504 -19.20 -7.25 -4.23
N ALA A 505 -18.31 -8.02 -3.57
CA ALA A 505 -17.84 -9.28 -4.12
C ALA A 505 -18.96 -10.34 -4.24
N LEU A 506 -19.96 -10.34 -3.34
CA LEU A 506 -21.14 -11.19 -3.45
C LEU A 506 -22.03 -10.81 -4.64
N LYS A 507 -22.21 -9.51 -4.91
CA LYS A 507 -22.94 -9.04 -6.09
C LYS A 507 -22.24 -9.45 -7.38
N ASP A 508 -20.91 -9.29 -7.44
CA ASP A 508 -20.10 -9.71 -8.59
C ASP A 508 -20.19 -11.23 -8.84
N ALA A 509 -20.20 -12.03 -7.74
CA ALA A 509 -20.33 -13.49 -7.83
C ALA A 509 -21.74 -13.95 -8.25
N ALA A 510 -22.76 -13.18 -7.94
CA ALA A 510 -24.17 -13.47 -8.29
C ALA A 510 -24.51 -13.01 -9.73
N SER A 511 -23.75 -12.08 -10.31
CA SER A 511 -23.95 -11.63 -11.68
C SER A 511 -23.51 -12.71 -12.66
N PRO A 512 -24.32 -13.06 -13.69
CA PRO A 512 -23.92 -14.02 -14.71
C PRO A 512 -22.63 -13.52 -15.36
N LYS A 513 -21.55 -14.33 -15.31
CA LYS A 513 -20.39 -14.08 -16.16
C LYS A 513 -20.83 -14.23 -17.61
N ASP A 514 -21.04 -13.10 -18.29
CA ASP A 514 -21.12 -13.12 -19.74
C ASP A 514 -19.84 -13.78 -20.26
N SER A 515 -19.99 -15.01 -20.72
CA SER A 515 -18.92 -15.77 -21.37
C SER A 515 -18.49 -15.00 -22.61
N LYS A 516 -17.39 -14.29 -22.51
CA LYS A 516 -16.62 -13.81 -23.66
C LYS A 516 -15.40 -14.68 -23.87
#